data_109f49e421319f1501073030b35c5e4f
#
_entry.id   109f49e421319f1501073030b35c5e4f
#
_cell.length_a   1.000
_cell.length_b   1.000
_cell.length_c   1.000
_cell.angle_alpha   90.00
_cell.angle_beta   90.00
_cell.angle_gamma   90.00
#
_symmetry.space_group_name_H-M   'P 1'
#
loop_
_entity.id
_entity.type
_entity.pdbx_description
1 polymer ?
#
loop_
_entity_poly.entity_id
_entity_poly.type
_entity_poly.pdbx_seq_one_letter_code
_entity_poly.pdbx_strand_id
1 'polypeptide(L)'
;SRGLGDVYKRQLAMLFDAIPAELNKNAARYQVNSVLGGEKIEKVLELIAELKDSKTVLVSYNVNDPNAGMSNTKDLSRFKLFLCDTGLFVTLMFKDRDFTENEIYEKLLSDKLSVNLGYLYENAVACCLAVNGNELFYHTIMNETSKHNYEIDFLLAKKNKIIPIEVKSSGYKTHKSLDIFTEKFSDRILCRYLVYTKDISKEQDIFCIPVYMVPFL
;
A
#
# COMPACT_ATOMS: atom_id res chain seq x y z
N SER A 1 10.50 -27.82 -22.31
CA SER A 1 9.54 -26.72 -22.16
C SER A 1 8.66 -26.80 -20.91
N ARG A 2 8.34 -27.99 -20.35
CA ARG A 2 7.57 -28.13 -19.10
C ARG A 2 8.26 -27.49 -17.89
N GLY A 3 9.59 -27.63 -17.74
CA GLY A 3 10.31 -27.10 -16.58
C GLY A 3 10.38 -25.56 -16.47
N LEU A 4 10.39 -24.83 -17.60
CA LEU A 4 10.39 -23.36 -17.58
C LEU A 4 9.06 -22.77 -17.12
N GLY A 5 7.92 -23.39 -17.52
CA GLY A 5 6.60 -22.97 -17.07
C GLY A 5 6.38 -23.21 -15.56
N ASP A 6 6.95 -24.27 -15.01
CA ASP A 6 6.84 -24.59 -13.59
C ASP A 6 7.68 -23.61 -12.73
N VAL A 7 8.88 -23.23 -13.19
CA VAL A 7 9.71 -22.21 -12.53
C VAL A 7 9.02 -20.87 -12.52
N TYR A 8 8.42 -20.47 -13.64
CA TYR A 8 7.70 -19.19 -13.76
C TYR A 8 6.50 -19.11 -12.81
N LYS A 9 5.66 -20.15 -12.80
CA LYS A 9 4.51 -20.25 -11.89
C LYS A 9 4.95 -20.22 -10.42
N ARG A 10 6.05 -20.88 -10.09
CA ARG A 10 6.62 -20.86 -8.75
C ARG A 10 7.07 -19.45 -8.34
N GLN A 11 7.69 -18.70 -9.25
CA GLN A 11 8.09 -17.32 -8.99
C GLN A 11 6.88 -16.40 -8.75
N LEU A 12 5.80 -16.53 -9.53
CA LEU A 12 4.55 -15.82 -9.32
C LEU A 12 3.95 -16.11 -7.94
N ALA A 13 3.89 -17.40 -7.56
CA ALA A 13 3.39 -17.83 -6.26
C ALA A 13 4.25 -17.26 -5.11
N MET A 14 5.58 -17.28 -5.23
CA MET A 14 6.49 -16.72 -4.23
C MET A 14 6.26 -15.22 -4.04
N LEU A 15 6.10 -14.46 -5.13
CA LEU A 15 5.83 -13.02 -5.07
C LEU A 15 4.47 -12.75 -4.41
N PHE A 16 3.45 -13.52 -4.77
CA PHE A 16 2.10 -13.40 -4.21
C PHE A 16 2.06 -13.70 -2.70
N ASP A 17 2.61 -14.82 -2.30
CA ASP A 17 2.63 -15.28 -0.90
C ASP A 17 3.41 -14.34 0.02
N ALA A 18 4.42 -13.64 -0.51
CA ALA A 18 5.25 -12.73 0.25
C ALA A 18 4.62 -11.34 0.48
N ILE A 19 3.49 -10.99 -0.15
CA ILE A 19 2.90 -9.65 -0.09
C ILE A 19 2.70 -9.16 1.36
N PRO A 20 2.05 -9.92 2.26
CA PRO A 20 1.85 -9.45 3.64
C PRO A 20 3.17 -9.22 4.39
N ALA A 21 4.14 -10.11 4.20
CA ALA A 21 5.44 -10.00 4.85
C ALA A 21 6.25 -8.80 4.34
N GLU A 22 6.21 -8.51 3.04
CA GLU A 22 6.88 -7.37 2.44
C GLU A 22 6.28 -6.04 2.88
N LEU A 23 4.95 -5.93 2.97
CA LEU A 23 4.28 -4.74 3.52
C LEU A 23 4.62 -4.52 4.99
N ASN A 24 4.73 -5.60 5.78
CA ASN A 24 5.09 -5.52 7.19
C ASN A 24 6.53 -5.04 7.45
N LYS A 25 7.43 -5.17 6.47
CA LYS A 25 8.80 -4.64 6.59
C LYS A 25 8.87 -3.12 6.65
N ASN A 26 7.78 -2.43 6.35
CA ASN A 26 7.71 -0.97 6.30
C ASN A 26 8.77 -0.36 5.36
N ALA A 27 9.09 -1.08 4.28
CA ALA A 27 10.06 -0.67 3.29
C ALA A 27 9.38 0.21 2.23
N ALA A 28 10.13 1.20 1.71
CA ALA A 28 9.63 2.14 0.71
C ALA A 28 9.23 1.50 -0.64
N ARG A 29 9.41 0.18 -0.78
CA ARG A 29 9.02 -0.61 -1.95
C ARG A 29 9.00 -2.10 -1.64
N TYR A 30 8.29 -2.87 -2.46
CA TYR A 30 8.39 -4.32 -2.47
C TYR A 30 9.79 -4.77 -2.88
N GLN A 31 10.42 -5.63 -2.07
CA GLN A 31 11.81 -6.05 -2.28
C GLN A 31 11.87 -7.39 -3.03
N VAL A 32 11.73 -7.34 -4.35
CA VAL A 32 11.74 -8.54 -5.21
C VAL A 32 12.97 -9.41 -5.00
N ASN A 33 14.14 -8.80 -4.85
CA ASN A 33 15.39 -9.56 -4.66
C ASN A 33 15.41 -10.35 -3.34
N SER A 34 14.70 -9.92 -2.32
CA SER A 34 14.59 -10.69 -1.07
C SER A 34 13.70 -11.93 -1.23
N VAL A 35 12.81 -11.91 -2.22
CA VAL A 35 11.87 -13.00 -2.50
C VAL A 35 12.41 -13.97 -3.56
N LEU A 36 12.96 -13.45 -4.66
CA LEU A 36 13.37 -14.23 -5.83
C LEU A 36 14.88 -14.44 -5.98
N GLY A 37 15.70 -13.74 -5.17
CA GLY A 37 17.16 -13.94 -5.17
C GLY A 37 17.91 -13.29 -6.34
N GLY A 38 17.43 -12.17 -6.89
CA GLY A 38 18.20 -11.38 -7.86
C GLY A 38 17.85 -11.64 -9.32
N GLU A 39 16.60 -11.43 -9.69
CA GLU A 39 16.15 -11.50 -11.09
C GLU A 39 16.45 -10.21 -11.87
N LYS A 40 16.52 -10.34 -13.20
CA LYS A 40 16.62 -9.17 -14.10
C LYS A 40 15.35 -8.33 -14.05
N ILE A 41 15.50 -7.01 -14.20
CA ILE A 41 14.39 -6.08 -14.10
C ILE A 41 13.29 -6.36 -15.13
N GLU A 42 13.63 -6.74 -16.35
CA GLU A 42 12.67 -7.04 -17.41
C GLU A 42 11.76 -8.19 -16.99
N LYS A 43 12.34 -9.24 -16.42
CA LYS A 43 11.57 -10.40 -15.94
C LYS A 43 10.70 -10.06 -14.73
N VAL A 44 11.19 -9.22 -13.83
CA VAL A 44 10.40 -8.72 -12.71
C VAL A 44 9.18 -7.97 -13.21
N LEU A 45 9.33 -7.07 -14.19
CA LEU A 45 8.23 -6.30 -14.76
C LEU A 45 7.19 -7.22 -15.43
N GLU A 46 7.61 -8.28 -16.12
CA GLU A 46 6.71 -9.30 -16.70
C GLU A 46 5.90 -10.02 -15.62
N LEU A 47 6.56 -10.48 -14.53
CA LEU A 47 5.91 -11.15 -13.41
C LEU A 47 4.88 -10.23 -12.72
N ILE A 48 5.23 -8.96 -12.51
CA ILE A 48 4.33 -7.98 -11.90
C ILE A 48 3.14 -7.66 -12.81
N ALA A 49 3.37 -7.55 -14.12
CA ALA A 49 2.28 -7.36 -15.09
C ALA A 49 1.29 -8.53 -15.04
N GLU A 50 1.76 -9.78 -15.01
CA GLU A 50 0.91 -10.96 -14.93
C GLU A 50 0.14 -11.05 -13.60
N LEU A 51 0.77 -10.73 -12.47
CA LEU A 51 0.08 -10.62 -11.18
C LEU A 51 -1.02 -9.56 -11.20
N LYS A 52 -0.75 -8.41 -11.79
CA LYS A 52 -1.75 -7.34 -11.97
C LYS A 52 -2.90 -7.78 -12.88
N ASP A 53 -2.58 -8.45 -13.99
CA ASP A 53 -3.58 -8.92 -14.96
C ASP A 53 -4.46 -10.06 -14.40
N SER A 54 -3.95 -10.83 -13.42
CA SER A 54 -4.72 -11.84 -12.70
C SER A 54 -5.91 -11.27 -11.92
N LYS A 55 -5.94 -9.94 -11.68
CA LYS A 55 -6.93 -9.22 -10.87
C LYS A 55 -6.97 -9.64 -9.39
N THR A 56 -5.96 -10.35 -8.93
CA THR A 56 -5.81 -10.75 -7.52
C THR A 56 -4.84 -9.84 -6.77
N VAL A 57 -3.99 -9.12 -7.50
CA VAL A 57 -2.97 -8.22 -6.98
C VAL A 57 -3.19 -6.79 -7.48
N LEU A 58 -3.07 -5.84 -6.57
CA LEU A 58 -3.04 -4.41 -6.86
C LEU A 58 -1.58 -3.93 -6.80
N VAL A 59 -1.20 -3.09 -7.75
CA VAL A 59 0.13 -2.50 -7.79
C VAL A 59 0.02 -1.00 -7.56
N SER A 60 0.72 -0.49 -6.54
CA SER A 60 0.89 0.94 -6.29
C SER A 60 2.30 1.35 -6.67
N TYR A 61 2.45 2.32 -7.57
CA TYR A 61 3.74 2.79 -8.04
C TYR A 61 4.19 4.05 -7.30
N ASN A 62 5.49 4.12 -6.99
CA ASN A 62 6.06 5.38 -6.52
C ASN A 62 6.03 6.42 -7.64
N VAL A 63 5.64 7.65 -7.32
CA VAL A 63 5.73 8.77 -8.25
C VAL A 63 6.91 9.67 -7.87
N ASN A 64 7.75 10.01 -8.85
CA ASN A 64 8.93 10.85 -8.61
C ASN A 64 8.56 12.34 -8.48
N ASP A 65 7.54 12.77 -9.21
CA ASP A 65 6.99 14.12 -9.13
C ASP A 65 5.47 14.08 -8.91
N PRO A 66 5.01 14.27 -7.66
CA PRO A 66 3.59 14.26 -7.33
C PRO A 66 2.85 15.44 -7.97
N ASN A 67 2.04 15.15 -8.98
CA ASN A 67 1.19 16.11 -9.71
C ASN A 67 -0.05 15.40 -10.27
N ALA A 68 -0.97 16.12 -10.90
CA ALA A 68 -2.19 15.53 -11.45
C ALA A 68 -1.94 14.51 -12.58
N GLY A 69 -0.74 14.49 -13.18
CA GLY A 69 -0.33 13.54 -14.22
C GLY A 69 0.58 12.42 -13.70
N MET A 70 0.29 11.84 -12.55
CA MET A 70 1.14 10.85 -11.85
C MET A 70 1.51 9.65 -12.72
N SER A 71 0.66 9.22 -13.63
CA SER A 71 0.97 8.12 -14.56
C SER A 71 2.20 8.39 -15.43
N ASN A 72 2.55 9.67 -15.67
CA ASN A 72 3.72 10.05 -16.46
C ASN A 72 5.01 10.08 -15.64
N THR A 73 4.91 10.17 -14.31
CA THR A 73 6.06 10.31 -13.40
C THR A 73 6.25 9.08 -12.49
N LYS A 74 5.49 8.01 -12.75
CA LYS A 74 5.61 6.77 -12.00
C LYS A 74 6.92 6.04 -12.30
N ASP A 75 7.53 5.51 -11.25
CA ASP A 75 8.71 4.67 -11.32
C ASP A 75 8.31 3.20 -11.33
N LEU A 76 8.43 2.52 -12.48
CA LEU A 76 8.06 1.12 -12.63
C LEU A 76 8.96 0.16 -11.82
N SER A 77 10.13 0.61 -11.39
CA SER A 77 11.05 -0.17 -10.57
C SER A 77 10.77 -0.06 -9.07
N ARG A 78 9.90 0.87 -8.66
CA ARG A 78 9.55 1.14 -7.27
C ARG A 78 8.04 1.02 -7.09
N PHE A 79 7.62 -0.09 -6.53
CA PHE A 79 6.20 -0.39 -6.35
C PHE A 79 5.96 -1.11 -5.02
N LYS A 80 4.72 -1.06 -4.56
CA LYS A 80 4.16 -1.89 -3.51
C LYS A 80 3.10 -2.80 -4.10
N LEU A 81 2.93 -3.97 -3.53
CA LEU A 81 1.89 -4.93 -3.91
C LEU A 81 0.88 -5.06 -2.77
N PHE A 82 -0.40 -5.07 -3.14
CA PHE A 82 -1.52 -5.32 -2.25
C PHE A 82 -2.37 -6.44 -2.82
N LEU A 83 -3.15 -7.11 -1.99
CA LEU A 83 -4.12 -8.10 -2.43
C LEU A 83 -5.49 -7.46 -2.65
N CYS A 84 -6.19 -7.85 -3.71
CA CYS A 84 -7.56 -7.38 -3.99
C CYS A 84 -8.59 -7.85 -2.96
N ASP A 85 -8.25 -8.81 -2.12
CA ASP A 85 -9.10 -9.40 -1.10
C ASP A 85 -8.42 -9.30 0.27
N THR A 86 -9.02 -8.55 1.19
CA THR A 86 -8.50 -8.36 2.54
C THR A 86 -8.61 -9.65 3.39
N GLY A 87 -9.60 -10.51 3.13
CA GLY A 87 -9.73 -11.82 3.78
C GLY A 87 -8.59 -12.75 3.37
N LEU A 88 -8.27 -12.80 2.09
CA LEU A 88 -7.12 -13.53 1.57
C LEU A 88 -5.81 -12.99 2.14
N PHE A 89 -5.70 -11.66 2.29
CA PHE A 89 -4.55 -11.02 2.93
C PHE A 89 -4.35 -11.53 4.36
N VAL A 90 -5.42 -11.56 5.15
CA VAL A 90 -5.39 -12.09 6.53
C VAL A 90 -5.00 -13.57 6.54
N THR A 91 -5.57 -14.37 5.64
CA THR A 91 -5.24 -15.80 5.53
C THR A 91 -3.75 -16.02 5.25
N LEU A 92 -3.16 -15.29 4.31
CA LEU A 92 -1.73 -15.38 4.01
C LEU A 92 -0.86 -14.87 5.16
N MET A 93 -1.30 -13.85 5.89
CA MET A 93 -0.59 -13.29 7.05
C MET A 93 -0.45 -14.30 8.19
N PHE A 94 -1.41 -15.20 8.33
CA PHE A 94 -1.44 -16.23 9.38
C PHE A 94 -1.16 -17.65 8.88
N LYS A 95 -0.77 -17.82 7.60
CA LYS A 95 -0.54 -19.11 6.94
C LYS A 95 0.38 -20.07 7.72
N ASP A 96 1.41 -19.52 8.38
CA ASP A 96 2.39 -20.31 9.13
C ASP A 96 2.10 -20.37 10.64
N ARG A 97 0.91 -19.94 11.06
CA ARG A 97 0.50 -19.97 12.45
C ARG A 97 -0.60 -20.99 12.64
N ASP A 98 -0.49 -21.77 13.70
CA ASP A 98 -1.48 -22.80 14.08
C ASP A 98 -2.72 -22.14 14.72
N PHE A 99 -3.43 -21.32 13.93
CA PHE A 99 -4.68 -20.69 14.32
C PHE A 99 -5.83 -21.19 13.44
N THR A 100 -6.95 -21.50 14.07
CA THR A 100 -8.20 -21.69 13.34
C THR A 100 -8.71 -20.35 12.79
N GLU A 101 -9.51 -20.39 11.72
CA GLU A 101 -10.14 -19.17 11.16
C GLU A 101 -10.87 -18.35 12.23
N ASN A 102 -11.61 -19.02 13.13
CA ASN A 102 -12.34 -18.37 14.20
C ASN A 102 -11.40 -17.64 15.18
N GLU A 103 -10.28 -18.26 15.57
CA GLU A 103 -9.29 -17.63 16.44
C GLU A 103 -8.63 -16.38 15.81
N ILE A 104 -8.43 -16.40 14.50
CA ILE A 104 -7.92 -15.23 13.77
C ILE A 104 -8.94 -14.10 13.85
N TYR A 105 -10.21 -14.36 13.56
CA TYR A 105 -11.27 -13.35 13.63
C TYR A 105 -11.49 -12.83 15.05
N GLU A 106 -11.51 -13.68 16.06
CA GLU A 106 -11.64 -13.28 17.45
C GLU A 106 -10.51 -12.37 17.91
N LYS A 107 -9.28 -12.66 17.47
CA LYS A 107 -8.11 -11.84 17.78
C LYS A 107 -8.14 -10.50 17.05
N LEU A 108 -8.57 -10.47 15.78
CA LEU A 108 -8.74 -9.24 15.02
C LEU A 108 -9.81 -8.33 15.65
N LEU A 109 -10.95 -8.91 16.06
CA LEU A 109 -12.05 -8.16 16.65
C LEU A 109 -11.77 -7.70 18.09
N SER A 110 -10.93 -8.40 18.83
CA SER A 110 -10.67 -8.12 20.25
C SER A 110 -9.49 -7.18 20.52
N ASP A 111 -8.86 -6.61 19.48
CA ASP A 111 -7.62 -5.80 19.58
C ASP A 111 -6.44 -6.50 20.32
N LYS A 112 -6.54 -7.83 20.51
CA LYS A 112 -5.56 -8.63 21.22
C LYS A 112 -4.44 -9.20 20.34
N LEU A 113 -4.46 -8.87 19.04
CA LEU A 113 -3.32 -9.15 18.18
C LEU A 113 -2.19 -8.19 18.55
N SER A 114 -1.12 -8.73 19.11
CA SER A 114 0.16 -8.03 19.30
C SER A 114 0.87 -7.74 17.95
N VAL A 115 0.12 -7.59 16.87
CA VAL A 115 0.62 -7.40 15.51
C VAL A 115 0.31 -5.98 15.08
N ASN A 116 1.29 -5.31 14.48
CA ASN A 116 1.04 -4.02 13.83
C ASN A 116 0.09 -4.25 12.65
N LEU A 117 -1.15 -3.81 12.78
CA LEU A 117 -2.20 -3.95 11.76
C LEU A 117 -2.15 -2.83 10.69
N GLY A 118 -1.17 -1.93 10.76
CA GLY A 118 -1.06 -0.80 9.81
C GLY A 118 -1.16 -1.25 8.37
N TYR A 119 -0.38 -2.24 7.99
CA TYR A 119 -0.36 -2.78 6.63
C TYR A 119 -1.66 -3.49 6.20
N LEU A 120 -2.44 -4.04 7.13
CA LEU A 120 -3.78 -4.57 6.85
C LEU A 120 -4.75 -3.43 6.49
N TYR A 121 -4.70 -2.32 7.22
CA TYR A 121 -5.48 -1.12 6.90
C TYR A 121 -5.05 -0.51 5.56
N GLU A 122 -3.75 -0.44 5.28
CA GLU A 122 -3.26 0.00 3.97
C GLU A 122 -3.81 -0.90 2.84
N ASN A 123 -3.81 -2.24 3.03
CA ASN A 123 -4.39 -3.15 2.04
C ASN A 123 -5.89 -2.89 1.83
N ALA A 124 -6.65 -2.71 2.90
CA ALA A 124 -8.08 -2.40 2.80
C ALA A 124 -8.34 -1.07 2.06
N VAL A 125 -7.54 -0.04 2.34
CA VAL A 125 -7.63 1.25 1.63
C VAL A 125 -7.26 1.08 0.15
N ALA A 126 -6.21 0.32 -0.18
CA ALA A 126 -5.84 0.01 -1.56
C ALA A 126 -7.01 -0.64 -2.32
N CYS A 127 -7.69 -1.62 -1.70
CA CYS A 127 -8.88 -2.26 -2.27
C CYS A 127 -10.00 -1.24 -2.54
N CYS A 128 -10.33 -0.40 -1.55
CA CYS A 128 -11.37 0.61 -1.68
C CYS A 128 -11.09 1.60 -2.81
N LEU A 129 -9.85 2.09 -2.91
CA LEU A 129 -9.44 3.02 -3.97
C LEU A 129 -9.47 2.37 -5.36
N ALA A 130 -9.00 1.12 -5.47
CA ALA A 130 -8.98 0.38 -6.74
C ALA A 130 -10.38 0.06 -7.26
N VAL A 131 -11.33 -0.28 -6.39
CA VAL A 131 -12.73 -0.54 -6.77
C VAL A 131 -13.39 0.69 -7.40
N ASN A 132 -12.98 1.90 -7.00
CA ASN A 132 -13.42 3.16 -7.61
C ASN A 132 -12.71 3.49 -8.93
N GLY A 133 -11.91 2.58 -9.46
CA GLY A 133 -11.19 2.76 -10.73
C GLY A 133 -9.94 3.61 -10.62
N ASN A 134 -9.46 3.92 -9.42
CA ASN A 134 -8.22 4.67 -9.24
C ASN A 134 -7.00 3.78 -9.53
N GLU A 135 -6.04 4.29 -10.31
CA GLU A 135 -4.68 3.78 -10.32
C GLU A 135 -4.01 4.16 -8.99
N LEU A 136 -3.28 3.22 -8.39
CA LEU A 136 -2.67 3.44 -7.08
C LEU A 136 -1.26 4.00 -7.22
N PHE A 137 -1.02 5.08 -6.49
CA PHE A 137 0.27 5.75 -6.40
C PHE A 137 0.62 6.05 -4.95
N TYR A 138 1.92 6.09 -4.66
CA TYR A 138 2.47 6.56 -3.39
C TYR A 138 3.69 7.46 -3.65
N HIS A 139 4.17 8.15 -2.62
CA HIS A 139 5.35 8.98 -2.74
C HIS A 139 6.24 8.86 -1.52
N THR A 140 7.54 8.69 -1.76
CA THR A 140 8.56 8.65 -0.71
C THR A 140 9.37 9.94 -0.72
N ILE A 141 9.44 10.63 0.41
CA ILE A 141 10.24 11.82 0.63
C ILE A 141 11.51 11.42 1.37
N MET A 142 12.67 11.66 0.77
CA MET A 142 13.95 11.39 1.43
C MET A 142 14.12 12.31 2.65
N ASN A 143 14.53 11.70 3.76
CA ASN A 143 14.88 12.44 4.96
C ASN A 143 16.41 12.55 5.04
N GLU A 144 16.94 13.74 4.83
CA GLU A 144 18.39 14.00 4.81
C GLU A 144 19.05 13.80 6.18
N THR A 145 18.27 13.86 7.26
CA THR A 145 18.77 13.78 8.64
C THR A 145 18.59 12.42 9.30
N SER A 146 17.88 11.50 8.66
CA SER A 146 17.53 10.19 9.21
C SER A 146 17.59 9.09 8.14
N LYS A 147 17.82 7.85 8.59
CA LYS A 147 17.72 6.66 7.71
C LYS A 147 16.28 6.32 7.29
N HIS A 148 15.28 6.90 7.94
CA HIS A 148 13.87 6.66 7.67
C HIS A 148 13.30 7.77 6.81
N ASN A 149 12.83 7.41 5.63
CA ASN A 149 12.12 8.32 4.74
C ASN A 149 10.69 8.56 5.25
N TYR A 150 10.12 9.70 4.85
CA TYR A 150 8.69 9.93 4.98
C TYR A 150 7.97 9.34 3.77
N GLU A 151 6.76 8.87 3.98
CA GLU A 151 5.96 8.28 2.92
C GLU A 151 4.53 8.76 3.00
N ILE A 152 3.93 9.02 1.86
CA ILE A 152 2.49 9.17 1.68
C ILE A 152 1.96 7.87 1.10
N ASP A 153 1.08 7.20 1.82
CA ASP A 153 0.63 5.84 1.50
C ASP A 153 -0.12 5.78 0.17
N PHE A 154 -0.98 6.77 -0.11
CA PHE A 154 -1.68 6.87 -1.39
C PHE A 154 -1.80 8.31 -1.87
N LEU A 155 -1.82 8.47 -3.18
CA LEU A 155 -2.06 9.74 -3.87
C LEU A 155 -3.20 9.55 -4.87
N LEU A 156 -4.18 10.45 -4.86
CA LEU A 156 -5.21 10.53 -5.89
C LEU A 156 -5.04 11.81 -6.70
N ALA A 157 -5.40 11.76 -7.98
CA ALA A 157 -5.54 12.94 -8.82
C ALA A 157 -7.01 13.33 -8.92
N LYS A 158 -7.31 14.60 -8.71
CA LYS A 158 -8.66 15.15 -8.87
C LYS A 158 -8.59 16.50 -9.56
N LYS A 159 -9.13 16.58 -10.77
CA LYS A 159 -8.96 17.74 -11.66
C LYS A 159 -7.46 17.96 -11.93
N ASN A 160 -6.93 19.14 -11.60
CA ASN A 160 -5.52 19.52 -11.76
C ASN A 160 -4.73 19.51 -10.44
N LYS A 161 -5.25 18.86 -9.41
CA LYS A 161 -4.68 18.80 -8.06
C LYS A 161 -4.50 17.35 -7.62
N ILE A 162 -3.77 17.17 -6.52
CA ILE A 162 -3.57 15.88 -5.85
C ILE A 162 -4.18 15.86 -4.46
N ILE A 163 -4.48 14.67 -4.00
CA ILE A 163 -5.02 14.39 -2.68
C ILE A 163 -4.09 13.36 -2.02
N PRO A 164 -3.23 13.76 -1.08
CA PRO A 164 -2.46 12.81 -0.28
C PRO A 164 -3.34 12.15 0.78
N ILE A 165 -3.13 10.84 0.96
CA ILE A 165 -3.83 10.01 1.93
C ILE A 165 -2.77 9.28 2.76
N GLU A 166 -2.83 9.45 4.08
CA GLU A 166 -2.06 8.68 5.06
C GLU A 166 -3.00 7.71 5.79
N VAL A 167 -2.55 6.48 6.05
CA VAL A 167 -3.34 5.43 6.70
C VAL A 167 -2.74 5.10 8.05
N LYS A 168 -3.57 5.15 9.11
CA LYS A 168 -3.10 4.85 10.47
C LYS A 168 -4.06 3.94 11.22
N SER A 169 -3.56 2.80 11.69
CA SER A 169 -4.27 1.93 12.64
C SER A 169 -4.19 2.44 14.08
N SER A 170 -3.17 3.25 14.41
CA SER A 170 -2.95 3.83 15.74
C SER A 170 -2.07 5.10 15.63
N GLY A 171 -1.89 5.83 16.71
CA GLY A 171 -0.96 6.97 16.74
C GLY A 171 -1.39 8.17 15.88
N TYR A 172 -2.67 8.43 15.75
CA TYR A 172 -3.26 9.41 14.81
C TYR A 172 -2.90 10.87 15.10
N LYS A 173 -2.41 11.19 16.29
CA LYS A 173 -2.02 12.56 16.68
C LYS A 173 -0.78 13.07 15.94
N THR A 174 -0.04 12.17 15.29
CA THR A 174 1.18 12.52 14.55
C THR A 174 0.99 12.14 13.08
N HIS A 175 0.97 13.12 12.20
CA HIS A 175 0.84 12.98 10.73
C HIS A 175 1.98 13.69 10.01
N LYS A 176 3.20 13.47 10.51
CA LYS A 176 4.42 14.17 10.07
C LYS A 176 4.67 14.03 8.57
N SER A 177 4.36 12.87 7.98
CA SER A 177 4.51 12.65 6.53
C SER A 177 3.61 13.59 5.73
N LEU A 178 2.32 13.70 6.13
CA LEU A 178 1.38 14.63 5.50
C LEU A 178 1.82 16.10 5.62
N ASP A 179 2.37 16.47 6.78
CA ASP A 179 2.79 17.85 7.01
C ASP A 179 3.99 18.21 6.13
N ILE A 180 5.02 17.36 6.10
CA ILE A 180 6.21 17.55 5.26
C ILE A 180 5.83 17.53 3.76
N PHE A 181 4.94 16.62 3.36
CA PHE A 181 4.45 16.58 2.00
C PHE A 181 3.73 17.87 1.62
N THR A 182 2.89 18.39 2.53
CA THR A 182 2.14 19.62 2.33
C THR A 182 3.07 20.82 2.23
N GLU A 183 4.06 20.91 3.09
CA GLU A 183 5.06 21.99 3.02
C GLU A 183 5.76 22.02 1.66
N LYS A 184 6.10 20.84 1.11
CA LYS A 184 6.82 20.73 -0.16
C LYS A 184 5.95 20.95 -1.39
N PHE A 185 4.66 20.58 -1.35
CA PHE A 185 3.76 20.53 -2.52
C PHE A 185 2.44 21.28 -2.31
N SER A 186 2.41 22.28 -1.44
CA SER A 186 1.19 22.99 -1.01
C SER A 186 0.32 23.51 -2.17
N ASP A 187 0.94 24.03 -3.21
CA ASP A 187 0.28 24.59 -4.40
C ASP A 187 -0.42 23.52 -5.28
N ARG A 188 -0.07 22.25 -5.11
CA ARG A 188 -0.60 21.09 -5.86
C ARG A 188 -1.73 20.38 -5.13
N ILE A 189 -1.89 20.58 -3.83
CA ILE A 189 -2.82 19.82 -2.99
C ILE A 189 -4.23 20.45 -3.05
N LEU A 190 -5.24 19.58 -3.22
CA LEU A 190 -6.66 19.96 -3.13
C LEU A 190 -7.15 19.91 -1.68
N CYS A 191 -6.93 18.79 -1.02
CA CYS A 191 -7.24 18.50 0.36
C CYS A 191 -6.39 17.31 0.84
N ARG A 192 -6.38 17.05 2.14
CA ARG A 192 -5.59 15.99 2.77
C ARG A 192 -6.48 15.04 3.55
N TYR A 193 -6.21 13.73 3.47
CA TYR A 193 -6.94 12.74 4.24
C TYR A 193 -6.02 11.94 5.15
N LEU A 194 -6.50 11.73 6.37
CA LEU A 194 -6.01 10.72 7.30
C LEU A 194 -7.08 9.64 7.43
N VAL A 195 -6.79 8.44 6.94
CA VAL A 195 -7.67 7.27 7.11
C VAL A 195 -7.29 6.56 8.40
N TYR A 196 -8.26 6.39 9.30
CA TYR A 196 -8.00 5.87 10.65
C TYR A 196 -9.16 5.05 11.21
N THR A 197 -9.08 4.66 12.48
CA THR A 197 -10.04 3.71 13.11
C THR A 197 -11.14 4.39 13.91
N LYS A 198 -11.28 5.72 13.83
CA LYS A 198 -12.28 6.49 14.57
C LYS A 198 -13.30 7.13 13.64
N ASP A 199 -14.30 7.80 14.23
CA ASP A 199 -15.35 8.51 13.52
C ASP A 199 -14.81 9.73 12.75
N ILE A 200 -15.60 10.19 11.78
CA ILE A 200 -15.27 11.34 10.95
C ILE A 200 -14.97 12.55 11.82
N SER A 201 -13.84 13.17 11.56
CA SER A 201 -13.46 14.43 12.18
C SER A 201 -12.66 15.30 11.21
N LYS A 202 -12.37 16.51 11.62
CA LYS A 202 -11.48 17.41 10.89
C LYS A 202 -10.48 18.01 11.86
N GLU A 203 -9.21 17.79 11.61
CA GLU A 203 -8.10 18.36 12.37
C GLU A 203 -7.42 19.40 11.50
N GLN A 204 -7.65 20.71 11.80
CA GLN A 204 -7.22 21.84 10.97
C GLN A 204 -7.76 21.70 9.53
N ASP A 205 -6.90 21.35 8.56
CA ASP A 205 -7.23 21.16 7.15
C ASP A 205 -7.13 19.69 6.69
N ILE A 206 -6.94 18.76 7.65
CA ILE A 206 -6.93 17.30 7.41
C ILE A 206 -8.33 16.74 7.68
N PHE A 207 -8.88 16.06 6.69
CA PHE A 207 -10.09 15.27 6.86
C PHE A 207 -9.74 13.89 7.40
N CYS A 208 -10.14 13.62 8.64
CA CYS A 208 -9.94 12.31 9.27
C CYS A 208 -11.19 11.45 9.03
N ILE A 209 -11.02 10.33 8.35
CA ILE A 209 -12.13 9.46 7.95
C ILE A 209 -11.86 7.99 8.28
N PRO A 210 -12.89 7.22 8.68
CA PRO A 210 -12.77 5.78 8.81
C PRO A 210 -12.62 5.08 7.45
N VAL A 211 -12.04 3.87 7.45
CA VAL A 211 -11.76 3.10 6.22
C VAL A 211 -13.00 2.93 5.34
N TYR A 212 -14.19 2.69 5.94
CA TYR A 212 -15.43 2.48 5.19
C TYR A 212 -15.92 3.74 4.43
N MET A 213 -15.32 4.90 4.66
CA MET A 213 -15.60 6.13 3.92
C MET A 213 -14.70 6.31 2.67
N VAL A 214 -13.61 5.57 2.57
CA VAL A 214 -12.66 5.65 1.43
C VAL A 214 -13.35 5.44 0.07
N PRO A 215 -14.34 4.53 -0.09
CA PRO A 215 -15.07 4.38 -1.35
C PRO A 215 -15.81 5.64 -1.85
N PHE A 216 -15.93 6.68 -1.04
CA PHE A 216 -16.61 7.93 -1.42
C PHE A 216 -15.65 9.09 -1.80
N LEU A 217 -14.32 8.82 -1.87
CA LEU A 217 -13.29 9.83 -2.22
C LEU A 217 -13.18 10.14 -3.74
#